data_00565ed0dbd238f561e88abeaed03bcb
#
_entry.id   00565ed0dbd238f561e88abeaed03bcb
#
_cell.length_a   1.000
_cell.length_b   1.000
_cell.length_c   1.000
_cell.angle_alpha   90.00
_cell.angle_beta   90.00
_cell.angle_gamma   90.00
#
_symmetry.space_group_name_H-M   'P 1'
#
loop_
_entity.id
_entity.type
_entity.pdbx_description
1 polymer ?
#
loop_
_entity_poly.entity_id
_entity_poly.type
_entity_poly.pdbx_seq_one_letter_code
_entity_poly.pdbx_strand_id
1 'polypeptide(L)'
;MIAHPPKDFRRGVGIMLLDSANHVFVGRRIDTPDAWQMPQGGIDKGETPRAAARRELKEEVGTDKAEIIGETKEWLTYVLPGNLHLQAWGGRYKGQVQRWFAMRFLGSDRDIRLDTHHPEFDAWRWVDRDELIRLIVPFKRQLYLDVLREFKPLFGVA
;
A
#
# COMPACT_ATOMS: atom_id res chain seq x y z
N MET A 1 7.04 10.69 -10.69
CA MET A 1 6.71 9.34 -11.22
C MET A 1 7.74 8.89 -12.24
N ILE A 2 7.93 7.61 -12.37
CA ILE A 2 8.99 7.02 -13.18
C ILE A 2 8.38 5.98 -14.12
N ALA A 3 8.75 6.02 -15.41
CA ALA A 3 8.24 5.06 -16.39
C ALA A 3 8.89 3.67 -16.23
N HIS A 4 10.16 3.65 -15.85
CA HIS A 4 10.91 2.40 -15.66
C HIS A 4 11.54 2.39 -14.27
N PRO A 5 11.40 1.27 -13.51
CA PRO A 5 11.92 1.23 -12.14
C PRO A 5 13.46 1.23 -12.12
N PRO A 6 14.07 2.07 -11.28
CA PRO A 6 15.53 2.05 -11.12
C PRO A 6 15.97 0.79 -10.37
N LYS A 7 17.18 0.31 -10.68
CA LYS A 7 17.69 -0.97 -10.16
C LYS A 7 18.00 -0.95 -8.66
N ASP A 8 18.29 0.22 -8.11
CA ASP A 8 18.61 0.36 -6.69
C ASP A 8 17.38 0.56 -5.80
N PHE A 9 16.18 0.40 -6.38
CA PHE A 9 14.92 0.43 -5.65
C PHE A 9 14.24 -0.93 -5.71
N ARG A 10 13.68 -1.37 -4.60
CA ARG A 10 12.93 -2.62 -4.54
C ARG A 10 11.58 -2.43 -5.23
N ARG A 11 11.22 -3.36 -6.12
CA ARG A 11 9.95 -3.29 -6.83
C ARG A 11 8.83 -3.84 -5.95
N GLY A 12 7.74 -3.10 -5.89
CA GLY A 12 6.61 -3.48 -5.08
C GLY A 12 5.29 -2.92 -5.58
N VAL A 13 4.25 -3.22 -4.83
CA VAL A 13 2.89 -2.75 -5.06
C VAL A 13 2.32 -2.18 -3.79
N GLY A 14 1.33 -1.31 -3.94
CA GLY A 14 0.51 -0.84 -2.84
C GLY A 14 -0.96 -0.91 -3.20
N ILE A 15 -1.81 -1.02 -2.19
CA ILE A 15 -3.25 -1.16 -2.37
C ILE A 15 -3.97 -0.06 -1.59
N MET A 16 -4.75 0.74 -2.31
CA MET A 16 -5.71 1.64 -1.67
C MET A 16 -7.07 0.94 -1.71
N LEU A 17 -7.38 0.24 -0.61
CA LEU A 17 -8.64 -0.48 -0.48
C LEU A 17 -9.70 0.49 0.05
N LEU A 18 -10.81 0.62 -0.68
CA LEU A 18 -11.89 1.56 -0.38
C LEU A 18 -13.17 0.83 -0.02
N ASP A 19 -13.83 1.30 1.03
CA ASP A 19 -15.19 0.84 1.34
C ASP A 19 -16.22 1.55 0.44
N SER A 20 -17.49 1.29 0.64
CA SER A 20 -18.57 1.85 -0.20
C SER A 20 -18.69 3.37 -0.05
N ALA A 21 -18.17 3.95 1.03
CA ALA A 21 -18.18 5.39 1.27
C ALA A 21 -16.83 6.05 0.94
N ASN A 22 -15.93 5.32 0.28
CA ASN A 22 -14.58 5.80 -0.08
C ASN A 22 -13.70 6.10 1.13
N HIS A 23 -13.92 5.42 2.24
CA HIS A 23 -12.95 5.39 3.32
C HIS A 23 -11.84 4.41 2.95
N VAL A 24 -10.63 4.67 3.44
CA VAL A 24 -9.43 3.93 3.09
C VAL A 24 -9.06 2.98 4.23
N PHE A 25 -8.73 1.74 3.87
CA PHE A 25 -8.22 0.77 4.82
C PHE A 25 -6.81 1.14 5.25
N VAL A 26 -6.56 1.17 6.56
CA VAL A 26 -5.21 1.24 7.12
C VAL A 26 -5.04 0.17 8.18
N GLY A 27 -3.85 -0.44 8.19
CA GLY A 27 -3.45 -1.40 9.21
C GLY A 27 -2.34 -0.84 10.07
N ARG A 28 -2.34 -1.20 11.36
CA ARG A 28 -1.26 -0.83 12.27
C ARG A 28 -0.19 -1.91 12.22
N ARG A 29 1.04 -1.50 11.92
CA ARG A 29 2.15 -2.42 11.80
C ARG A 29 2.53 -3.05 13.14
N ILE A 30 2.74 -4.37 13.13
CA ILE A 30 3.17 -5.11 14.31
C ILE A 30 4.58 -4.69 14.74
N ASP A 31 5.48 -4.47 13.77
CA ASP A 31 6.89 -4.18 14.01
C ASP A 31 7.20 -2.71 14.33
N THR A 32 6.23 -1.83 14.14
CA THR A 32 6.44 -0.38 14.33
C THR A 32 5.22 0.20 15.02
N PRO A 33 5.23 0.33 16.35
CA PRO A 33 4.08 0.89 17.09
C PRO A 33 3.68 2.26 16.53
N ASP A 34 2.38 2.50 16.47
CA ASP A 34 1.77 3.73 15.98
C ASP A 34 1.97 4.01 14.50
N ALA A 35 2.53 3.06 13.73
CA ALA A 35 2.65 3.20 12.29
C ALA A 35 1.45 2.56 11.60
N TRP A 36 0.58 3.40 11.05
CA TRP A 36 -0.60 2.99 10.28
C TRP A 36 -0.32 3.20 8.81
N GLN A 37 -0.67 2.22 7.99
CA GLN A 37 -0.39 2.30 6.55
C GLN A 37 -1.39 1.50 5.73
N MET A 38 -1.46 1.84 4.45
CA MET A 38 -2.14 1.03 3.46
C MET A 38 -1.33 -0.26 3.19
N PRO A 39 -1.99 -1.35 2.79
CA PRO A 39 -1.28 -2.59 2.45
C PRO A 39 -0.27 -2.37 1.32
N GLN A 40 0.88 -3.01 1.45
CA GLN A 40 1.92 -2.98 0.44
C GLN A 40 2.80 -4.22 0.55
N GLY A 41 3.48 -4.56 -0.53
CA GLY A 41 4.40 -5.68 -0.52
C GLY A 41 5.24 -5.76 -1.78
N GLY A 42 6.14 -6.72 -1.83
CA GLY A 42 7.05 -6.91 -2.96
C GLY A 42 6.39 -7.64 -4.13
N ILE A 43 6.97 -7.46 -5.30
CA ILE A 43 6.59 -8.22 -6.50
C ILE A 43 7.55 -9.39 -6.60
N ASP A 44 7.02 -10.61 -6.66
CA ASP A 44 7.84 -11.81 -6.79
C ASP A 44 8.32 -11.98 -8.24
N LYS A 45 9.41 -12.71 -8.41
CA LYS A 45 9.98 -12.96 -9.73
C LYS A 45 8.93 -13.61 -10.65
N GLY A 46 8.73 -13.04 -11.82
CA GLY A 46 7.76 -13.53 -12.80
C GLY A 46 6.33 -13.12 -12.54
N GLU A 47 6.07 -12.41 -11.46
CA GLU A 47 4.74 -11.96 -11.09
C GLU A 47 4.45 -10.60 -11.72
N THR A 48 3.21 -10.40 -12.22
CA THR A 48 2.81 -9.07 -12.67
C THR A 48 2.48 -8.18 -11.46
N PRO A 49 2.58 -6.85 -11.58
CA PRO A 49 2.16 -5.97 -10.49
C PRO A 49 0.71 -6.21 -10.05
N ARG A 50 -0.19 -6.45 -11.00
CA ARG A 50 -1.61 -6.70 -10.71
C ARG A 50 -1.80 -7.98 -9.90
N ALA A 51 -1.10 -9.06 -10.24
CA ALA A 51 -1.14 -10.32 -9.49
C ALA A 51 -0.53 -10.15 -8.10
N ALA A 52 0.58 -9.40 -7.99
CA ALA A 52 1.21 -9.11 -6.72
C ALA A 52 0.26 -8.34 -5.80
N ALA A 53 -0.47 -7.35 -6.34
CA ALA A 53 -1.42 -6.58 -5.55
C ALA A 53 -2.53 -7.46 -4.98
N ARG A 54 -3.09 -8.37 -5.78
CA ARG A 54 -4.12 -9.31 -5.31
C ARG A 54 -3.59 -10.26 -4.23
N ARG A 55 -2.39 -10.76 -4.43
CA ARG A 55 -1.74 -11.66 -3.46
C ARG A 55 -1.47 -10.95 -2.14
N GLU A 56 -0.90 -9.75 -2.19
CA GLU A 56 -0.59 -8.97 -1.00
C GLU A 56 -1.85 -8.57 -0.22
N LEU A 57 -2.92 -8.22 -0.93
CA LEU A 57 -4.20 -7.94 -0.28
C LEU A 57 -4.66 -9.15 0.55
N LYS A 58 -4.64 -10.34 -0.04
CA LYS A 58 -5.08 -11.54 0.63
C LYS A 58 -4.15 -11.89 1.81
N GLU A 59 -2.85 -11.71 1.65
CA GLU A 59 -1.88 -11.99 2.72
C GLU A 59 -2.02 -11.02 3.89
N GLU A 60 -2.25 -9.73 3.64
CA GLU A 60 -2.24 -8.71 4.69
C GLU A 60 -3.62 -8.44 5.27
N VAL A 61 -4.67 -8.55 4.47
CA VAL A 61 -6.05 -8.21 4.89
C VAL A 61 -6.90 -9.47 5.08
N GLY A 62 -6.43 -10.61 4.59
CA GLY A 62 -7.09 -11.90 4.80
C GLY A 62 -8.26 -12.16 3.88
N THR A 63 -8.50 -11.31 2.89
CA THR A 63 -9.59 -11.46 1.94
C THR A 63 -9.17 -10.98 0.56
N ASP A 64 -9.77 -11.57 -0.47
CA ASP A 64 -9.61 -11.13 -1.85
C ASP A 64 -10.94 -10.61 -2.43
N LYS A 65 -11.91 -10.31 -1.57
CA LYS A 65 -13.23 -9.78 -1.99
C LYS A 65 -13.10 -8.31 -2.36
N ALA A 66 -12.39 -8.04 -3.44
CA ALA A 66 -12.14 -6.70 -3.92
C ALA A 66 -11.99 -6.70 -5.43
N GLU A 67 -12.32 -5.57 -6.02
CA GLU A 67 -12.24 -5.37 -7.47
C GLU A 67 -11.29 -4.20 -7.75
N ILE A 68 -10.35 -4.37 -8.68
CA ILE A 68 -9.45 -3.29 -9.08
C ILE A 68 -10.25 -2.27 -9.88
N ILE A 69 -10.28 -1.02 -9.39
CA ILE A 69 -10.99 0.07 -10.03
C ILE A 69 -10.05 1.16 -10.58
N GLY A 70 -8.76 1.05 -10.32
CA GLY A 70 -7.77 1.96 -10.84
C GLY A 70 -6.37 1.47 -10.58
N GLU A 71 -5.42 1.92 -11.40
CA GLU A 71 -4.01 1.64 -11.20
C GLU A 71 -3.18 2.83 -11.66
N THR A 72 -2.03 3.05 -11.02
CA THR A 72 -1.14 4.13 -11.42
C THR A 72 -0.49 3.77 -12.76
N LYS A 73 -0.34 4.77 -13.64
CA LYS A 73 0.26 4.56 -14.97
C LYS A 73 1.75 4.32 -14.88
N GLU A 74 2.39 4.93 -13.89
CA GLU A 74 3.83 4.88 -13.72
C GLU A 74 4.17 4.42 -12.31
N TRP A 75 5.46 4.24 -12.06
CA TRP A 75 5.97 3.83 -10.77
C TRP A 75 6.11 5.04 -9.85
N LEU A 76 5.71 4.88 -8.61
CA LEU A 76 5.87 5.88 -7.54
C LEU A 76 6.95 5.40 -6.59
N THR A 77 7.72 6.32 -6.04
CA THR A 77 8.87 5.96 -5.20
C THR A 77 8.77 6.56 -3.82
N TYR A 78 9.40 5.88 -2.86
CA TYR A 78 9.83 6.51 -1.62
C TYR A 78 11.24 6.04 -1.28
N VAL A 79 11.98 6.90 -0.56
CA VAL A 79 13.36 6.62 -0.15
C VAL A 79 13.38 6.37 1.36
N LEU A 80 14.04 5.30 1.77
CA LEU A 80 14.21 5.02 3.19
C LEU A 80 15.21 6.01 3.81
N PRO A 81 14.93 6.52 5.03
CA PRO A 81 15.93 7.26 5.78
C PRO A 81 17.21 6.44 5.97
N GLY A 82 18.35 7.12 6.06
CA GLY A 82 19.67 6.46 6.07
C GLY A 82 19.81 5.32 7.08
N ASN A 83 19.28 5.48 8.30
CA ASN A 83 19.35 4.44 9.33
C ASN A 83 18.49 3.21 8.96
N LEU A 84 17.33 3.41 8.35
CA LEU A 84 16.44 2.32 7.93
C LEU A 84 16.96 1.66 6.66
N HIS A 85 17.61 2.42 5.77
CA HIS A 85 18.20 1.89 4.55
C HIS A 85 19.20 0.77 4.85
N LEU A 86 20.03 0.94 5.88
CA LEU A 86 21.02 -0.06 6.24
C LEU A 86 20.41 -1.33 6.82
N GLN A 87 19.23 -1.26 7.40
CA GLN A 87 18.56 -2.39 8.06
C GLN A 87 17.61 -3.15 7.14
N ALA A 88 16.92 -2.43 6.25
CA ALA A 88 15.93 -3.03 5.37
C ALA A 88 16.61 -3.75 4.21
N TRP A 89 16.11 -4.96 3.89
CA TRP A 89 16.54 -5.77 2.74
C TRP A 89 18.06 -5.95 2.64
N GLY A 90 18.75 -5.98 3.78
CA GLY A 90 20.20 -6.14 3.82
C GLY A 90 20.98 -4.95 3.25
N GLY A 91 20.37 -3.78 3.20
CA GLY A 91 21.01 -2.57 2.67
C GLY A 91 21.08 -2.50 1.14
N ARG A 92 20.44 -3.44 0.43
CA ARG A 92 20.52 -3.55 -1.04
C ARG A 92 19.81 -2.44 -1.79
N TYR A 93 18.76 -1.87 -1.19
CA TYR A 93 17.89 -0.91 -1.87
C TYR A 93 17.80 0.38 -1.09
N LYS A 94 17.73 1.49 -1.82
CA LYS A 94 17.54 2.83 -1.22
C LYS A 94 16.12 3.08 -0.75
N GLY A 95 15.16 2.35 -1.32
CA GLY A 95 13.75 2.49 -1.02
C GLY A 95 12.95 1.53 -1.87
N GLN A 96 11.68 1.86 -2.10
CA GLN A 96 10.82 1.08 -2.98
C GLN A 96 10.33 1.92 -4.16
N VAL A 97 10.10 1.24 -5.26
CA VAL A 97 9.40 1.76 -6.42
C VAL A 97 8.16 0.91 -6.62
N GLN A 98 6.98 1.54 -6.62
CA GLN A 98 5.72 0.82 -6.50
C GLN A 98 4.71 1.21 -7.58
N ARG A 99 3.95 0.21 -8.04
CA ARG A 99 2.69 0.43 -8.74
C ARG A 99 1.57 0.34 -7.71
N TRP A 100 0.64 1.27 -7.77
CA TRP A 100 -0.47 1.33 -6.82
C TRP A 100 -1.78 0.97 -7.49
N PHE A 101 -2.64 0.29 -6.74
CA PHE A 101 -3.94 -0.18 -7.21
C PHE A 101 -5.02 0.30 -6.25
N ALA A 102 -6.03 0.98 -6.81
CA ALA A 102 -7.23 1.28 -6.05
C ALA A 102 -8.19 0.11 -6.22
N MET A 103 -8.72 -0.39 -5.11
CA MET A 103 -9.64 -1.53 -5.11
C MET A 103 -10.89 -1.20 -4.32
N ARG A 104 -12.05 -1.59 -4.87
CA ARG A 104 -13.32 -1.50 -4.16
C ARG A 104 -13.51 -2.76 -3.34
N PHE A 105 -13.68 -2.61 -2.02
CA PHE A 105 -13.98 -3.75 -1.16
C PHE A 105 -15.42 -4.21 -1.39
N LEU A 106 -15.60 -5.50 -1.64
CA LEU A 106 -16.89 -6.11 -1.95
C LEU A 106 -17.41 -6.97 -0.79
N GLY A 107 -16.65 -7.08 0.28
CA GLY A 107 -17.03 -7.85 1.46
C GLY A 107 -17.58 -6.97 2.57
N SER A 108 -17.65 -7.55 3.75
CA SER A 108 -17.99 -6.84 4.99
C SER A 108 -16.79 -6.84 5.93
N ASP A 109 -16.86 -6.04 6.99
CA ASP A 109 -15.73 -5.92 7.95
C ASP A 109 -15.33 -7.27 8.55
N ARG A 110 -16.27 -8.20 8.71
CA ARG A 110 -15.98 -9.53 9.25
C ARG A 110 -15.13 -10.40 8.32
N ASP A 111 -15.02 -10.04 7.03
CA ASP A 111 -14.17 -10.74 6.08
C ASP A 111 -12.71 -10.35 6.25
N ILE A 112 -12.44 -9.26 6.93
CA ILE A 112 -11.06 -8.77 7.16
C ILE A 112 -10.46 -9.59 8.29
N ARG A 113 -9.36 -10.30 7.98
CA ARG A 113 -8.68 -11.20 8.89
C ARG A 113 -7.20 -10.88 8.89
N LEU A 114 -6.70 -10.38 10.01
CA LEU A 114 -5.29 -10.00 10.14
C LEU A 114 -4.40 -11.16 10.60
N ASP A 115 -5.00 -12.24 11.12
CA ASP A 115 -4.32 -13.43 11.62
C ASP A 115 -3.96 -14.38 10.48
N THR A 116 -3.28 -13.86 9.46
CA THR A 116 -2.82 -14.61 8.31
C THR A 116 -1.51 -15.33 8.62
N HIS A 117 -0.98 -16.10 7.65
CA HIS A 117 0.22 -16.92 7.85
C HIS A 117 1.44 -16.07 8.28
N HIS A 118 1.61 -14.88 7.70
CA HIS A 118 2.66 -13.93 8.06
C HIS A 118 2.03 -12.58 8.37
N PRO A 119 1.48 -12.38 9.58
CA PRO A 119 0.74 -11.16 9.88
C PRO A 119 1.65 -9.92 9.88
N GLU A 120 1.19 -8.88 9.21
CA GLU A 120 1.86 -7.58 9.14
C GLU A 120 1.19 -6.55 10.06
N PHE A 121 -0.10 -6.72 10.32
CA PHE A 121 -0.91 -5.77 11.08
C PHE A 121 -1.55 -6.45 12.29
N ASP A 122 -1.68 -5.70 13.39
CA ASP A 122 -2.37 -6.17 14.60
C ASP A 122 -3.69 -5.42 14.87
N ALA A 123 -3.99 -4.39 14.08
CA ALA A 123 -5.24 -3.65 14.14
C ALA A 123 -5.50 -3.03 12.78
N TRP A 124 -6.75 -2.68 12.52
CA TRP A 124 -7.12 -2.02 11.26
C TRP A 124 -8.31 -1.08 11.48
N ARG A 125 -8.48 -0.13 10.56
CA ARG A 125 -9.66 0.73 10.54
C ARG A 125 -9.84 1.37 9.17
N TRP A 126 -11.05 1.88 8.93
CA TRP A 126 -11.36 2.73 7.78
C TRP A 126 -11.14 4.18 8.17
N VAL A 127 -10.43 4.93 7.33
CA VAL A 127 -10.15 6.35 7.60
C VAL A 127 -10.45 7.19 6.37
N ASP A 128 -10.68 8.49 6.57
CA ASP A 128 -10.78 9.41 5.45
C ASP A 128 -9.37 9.77 4.94
N ARG A 129 -9.33 10.50 3.81
CA ARG A 129 -8.06 10.84 3.16
C ARG A 129 -7.18 11.73 4.03
N ASP A 130 -7.77 12.66 4.76
CA ASP A 130 -7.01 13.57 5.62
C ASP A 130 -6.36 12.82 6.77
N GLU A 131 -7.09 11.90 7.39
CA GLU A 131 -6.55 11.06 8.45
C GLU A 131 -5.45 10.14 7.95
N LEU A 132 -5.61 9.60 6.75
CA LEU A 132 -4.58 8.77 6.12
C LEU A 132 -3.22 9.50 6.10
N ILE A 133 -3.23 10.76 5.68
CA ILE A 133 -2.00 11.56 5.61
C ILE A 133 -1.44 11.87 6.99
N ARG A 134 -2.31 12.06 7.99
CA ARG A 134 -1.86 12.29 9.37
C ARG A 134 -1.22 11.05 9.98
N LEU A 135 -1.69 9.86 9.62
CA LEU A 135 -1.26 8.60 10.24
C LEU A 135 0.02 8.01 9.65
N ILE A 136 0.33 8.34 8.41
CA ILE A 136 1.47 7.73 7.73
C ILE A 136 2.80 8.29 8.25
N VAL A 137 3.82 7.43 8.34
CA VAL A 137 5.17 7.87 8.72
C VAL A 137 5.68 8.96 7.76
N PRO A 138 6.42 9.95 8.28
CA PRO A 138 6.77 11.13 7.47
C PRO A 138 7.48 10.83 6.14
N PHE A 139 8.36 9.83 6.09
CA PHE A 139 9.11 9.55 4.86
C PHE A 139 8.27 8.94 3.74
N LYS A 140 7.03 8.49 4.05
CA LYS A 140 6.08 7.98 3.05
C LYS A 140 5.00 9.01 2.70
N ARG A 141 4.98 10.16 3.36
CA ARG A 141 3.89 11.13 3.18
C ARG A 141 3.75 11.59 1.72
N GLN A 142 4.86 11.92 1.07
CA GLN A 142 4.82 12.36 -0.32
C GLN A 142 4.29 11.25 -1.25
N LEU A 143 4.70 10.01 -1.02
CA LEU A 143 4.17 8.86 -1.76
C LEU A 143 2.64 8.80 -1.65
N TYR A 144 2.11 8.93 -0.44
CA TYR A 144 0.66 8.85 -0.21
C TYR A 144 -0.08 10.03 -0.86
N LEU A 145 0.51 11.22 -0.84
CA LEU A 145 -0.06 12.38 -1.54
C LEU A 145 -0.09 12.12 -3.05
N ASP A 146 0.95 11.52 -3.60
CA ASP A 146 1.00 11.18 -5.03
C ASP A 146 -0.06 10.12 -5.38
N VAL A 147 -0.24 9.11 -4.53
CA VAL A 147 -1.28 8.09 -4.72
C VAL A 147 -2.67 8.74 -4.73
N LEU A 148 -2.95 9.61 -3.76
CA LEU A 148 -4.24 10.30 -3.69
C LEU A 148 -4.48 11.19 -4.91
N ARG A 149 -3.42 11.82 -5.43
CA ARG A 149 -3.51 12.64 -6.64
C ARG A 149 -3.88 11.78 -7.85
N GLU A 150 -3.23 10.61 -8.00
CA GLU A 150 -3.50 9.70 -9.12
C GLU A 150 -4.93 9.16 -9.08
N PHE A 151 -5.46 8.92 -7.90
CA PHE A 151 -6.80 8.35 -7.74
C PHE A 151 -7.89 9.40 -7.43
N LYS A 152 -7.56 10.68 -7.55
CA LYS A 152 -8.50 11.76 -7.27
C LYS A 152 -9.86 11.61 -7.94
N PRO A 153 -9.96 11.20 -9.22
CA PRO A 153 -11.27 11.01 -9.88
C PRO A 153 -12.17 10.00 -9.19
N LEU A 154 -11.61 9.02 -8.48
CA LEU A 154 -12.40 7.99 -7.78
C LEU A 154 -13.17 8.56 -6.59
N PHE A 155 -12.77 9.73 -6.10
CA PHE A 155 -13.42 10.40 -4.96
C PHE A 155 -14.45 11.44 -5.39
N GLY A 156 -14.81 11.46 -6.68
CA GLY A 156 -15.77 12.43 -7.20
C GLY A 156 -15.26 13.87 -7.26
N VAL A 157 -13.95 14.07 -7.26
CA VAL A 157 -13.30 15.39 -7.32
C VAL A 157 -12.64 15.53 -8.68
N ALA A 158 -12.82 16.67 -9.29
CA ALA A 158 -12.23 16.96 -10.60
C ALA A 158 -10.71 17.22 -10.48
#